data_8bbf1cd7b337203aeafa845c5c619a52
#
_entry.id   8bbf1cd7b337203aeafa845c5c619a52
#
_cell.length_a   1.000
_cell.length_b   1.000
_cell.length_c   1.000
_cell.angle_alpha   90.00
_cell.angle_beta   90.00
_cell.angle_gamma   90.00
#
_symmetry.space_group_name_H-M   'P 1'
#
loop_
_entity.id
_entity.type
_entity.pdbx_description
1 polymer ?
#
loop_
_entity_poly.entity_id
_entity_poly.type
_entity_poly.pdbx_seq_one_letter_code
_entity_poly.pdbx_strand_id
1 'polypeptide(L)'
;MKPQSAKAKGRKLQQWVRDQLIEHREVHPEDIESRSMGAGGEDLIMARDARQKFPFSIECKNQEKLNVWDAYQQAIDNSGDYEPILIMKKNGKKPLVVMDAEKFIESKG
;
A
#
# COMPACT_ATOMS: atom_id res chain seq x y z
N MET A 1 -11.01 26.24 -5.93
CA MET A 1 -10.07 25.14 -6.24
C MET A 1 -10.84 23.87 -6.53
N LYS A 2 -10.49 23.20 -7.60
CA LYS A 2 -11.11 21.91 -7.90
C LYS A 2 -10.53 20.84 -6.96
N PRO A 3 -11.37 19.96 -6.39
CA PRO A 3 -10.84 18.86 -5.58
C PRO A 3 -10.04 17.90 -6.46
N GLN A 4 -9.06 17.25 -5.86
CA GLN A 4 -8.31 16.21 -6.56
C GLN A 4 -9.23 15.06 -6.92
N SER A 5 -9.01 14.46 -8.09
CA SER A 5 -9.73 13.27 -8.49
C SER A 5 -9.36 12.09 -7.59
N ALA A 6 -10.22 11.08 -7.55
CA ALA A 6 -9.95 9.85 -6.80
C ALA A 6 -8.66 9.17 -7.29
N LYS A 7 -8.43 9.19 -8.60
CA LYS A 7 -7.20 8.61 -9.18
C LYS A 7 -5.96 9.36 -8.73
N ALA A 8 -6.01 10.69 -8.70
CA ALA A 8 -4.88 11.51 -8.28
C ALA A 8 -4.55 11.28 -6.80
N LYS A 9 -5.58 11.21 -5.94
CA LYS A 9 -5.39 10.92 -4.52
C LYS A 9 -4.76 9.54 -4.30
N GLY A 10 -5.25 8.54 -5.02
CA GLY A 10 -4.72 7.18 -4.93
C GLY A 10 -3.26 7.11 -5.35
N ARG A 11 -2.93 7.75 -6.47
CA ARG A 11 -1.55 7.80 -6.96
C ARG A 11 -0.63 8.49 -5.96
N LYS A 12 -1.06 9.60 -5.38
CA LYS A 12 -0.29 10.31 -4.37
C LYS A 12 0.04 9.41 -3.18
N LEU A 13 -0.93 8.66 -2.71
CA LEU A 13 -0.72 7.75 -1.59
C LEU A 13 0.26 6.64 -1.96
N GLN A 14 0.12 6.05 -3.15
CA GLN A 14 1.05 5.03 -3.63
C GLN A 14 2.48 5.58 -3.70
N GLN A 15 2.66 6.79 -4.23
CA GLN A 15 3.98 7.42 -4.31
C GLN A 15 4.55 7.71 -2.93
N TRP A 16 3.70 8.13 -2.00
CA TRP A 16 4.12 8.37 -0.63
C TRP A 16 4.65 7.08 0.02
N VAL A 17 3.92 5.96 -0.15
CA VAL A 17 4.35 4.67 0.40
C VAL A 17 5.67 4.25 -0.22
N ARG A 18 5.80 4.38 -1.54
CA ARG A 18 7.04 4.08 -2.25
C ARG A 18 8.21 4.84 -1.64
N ASP A 19 8.04 6.15 -1.46
CA ASP A 19 9.09 7.02 -0.91
C ASP A 19 9.47 6.62 0.51
N GLN A 20 8.48 6.23 1.33
CA GLN A 20 8.73 5.76 2.70
C GLN A 20 9.57 4.49 2.74
N LEU A 21 9.29 3.55 1.82
CA LEU A 21 10.05 2.30 1.76
C LEU A 21 11.47 2.54 1.28
N ILE A 22 11.67 3.45 0.34
CA ILE A 22 13.01 3.82 -0.11
C ILE A 22 13.79 4.45 1.04
N GLU A 23 13.18 5.37 1.77
CA GLU A 23 13.85 6.11 2.85
C GLU A 23 14.11 5.25 4.08
N HIS A 24 13.14 4.44 4.50
CA HIS A 24 13.20 3.76 5.80
C HIS A 24 13.49 2.27 5.75
N ARG A 25 13.28 1.62 4.61
CA ARG A 25 13.47 0.19 4.47
C ARG A 25 14.57 -0.16 3.47
N GLU A 26 15.34 0.83 3.04
CA GLU A 26 16.48 0.64 2.14
C GLU A 26 16.12 -0.01 0.80
N VAL A 27 14.88 0.18 0.36
CA VAL A 27 14.46 -0.31 -0.95
C VAL A 27 15.07 0.59 -2.03
N HIS A 28 15.71 -0.02 -3.03
CA HIS A 28 16.28 0.74 -4.13
C HIS A 28 15.16 1.33 -4.99
N PRO A 29 15.28 2.61 -5.41
CA PRO A 29 14.22 3.24 -6.22
C PRO A 29 13.84 2.50 -7.50
N GLU A 30 14.78 1.77 -8.09
CA GLU A 30 14.50 0.98 -9.30
C GLU A 30 13.76 -0.32 -9.01
N ASP A 31 13.69 -0.73 -7.76
CA ASP A 31 13.07 -1.99 -7.36
C ASP A 31 11.62 -1.86 -6.96
N ILE A 32 11.06 -0.67 -6.97
CA ILE A 32 9.68 -0.42 -6.56
C ILE A 32 9.03 0.65 -7.44
N GLU A 33 7.82 0.37 -7.90
CA GLU A 33 7.05 1.36 -8.67
C GLU A 33 5.57 1.27 -8.34
N SER A 34 4.89 2.40 -8.52
CA SER A 34 3.45 2.49 -8.36
C SER A 34 2.76 1.87 -9.59
N ARG A 35 1.80 0.97 -9.34
CA ARG A 35 1.02 0.38 -10.42
C ARG A 35 0.05 1.42 -10.97
N SER A 36 -0.16 1.39 -12.27
CA SER A 36 -1.15 2.27 -12.92
C SER A 36 -2.53 2.06 -12.32
N MET A 37 -3.24 3.16 -12.09
CA MET A 37 -4.59 3.10 -11.55
C MET A 37 -5.51 2.32 -12.48
N GLY A 38 -6.29 1.41 -11.93
CA GLY A 38 -7.20 0.57 -12.68
C GLY A 38 -6.59 -0.73 -13.18
N ALA A 39 -5.27 -0.91 -13.06
CA ALA A 39 -4.64 -2.20 -13.36
C ALA A 39 -4.90 -3.18 -12.21
N GLY A 40 -5.02 -4.45 -12.53
CA GLY A 40 -5.21 -5.48 -11.51
C GLY A 40 -3.94 -5.77 -10.73
N GLY A 41 -4.09 -6.40 -9.56
CA GLY A 41 -2.97 -6.77 -8.71
C GLY A 41 -2.71 -5.75 -7.62
N GLU A 42 -1.61 -5.93 -6.90
CA GLU A 42 -1.21 -5.02 -5.83
C GLU A 42 -0.85 -3.63 -6.36
N ASP A 43 -0.96 -2.63 -5.51
CA ASP A 43 -0.76 -1.23 -5.92
C ASP A 43 0.71 -0.83 -6.07
N LEU A 44 1.61 -1.54 -5.42
CA LEU A 44 3.05 -1.30 -5.57
C LEU A 44 3.72 -2.56 -6.10
N ILE A 45 4.43 -2.41 -7.21
CA ILE A 45 5.15 -3.50 -7.86
C ILE A 45 6.57 -3.48 -7.33
N MET A 46 7.01 -4.59 -6.71
CA MET A 46 8.33 -4.68 -6.11
C MET A 46 9.15 -5.80 -6.74
N ALA A 47 10.42 -5.50 -7.03
CA ALA A 47 11.38 -6.49 -7.47
C ALA A 47 11.78 -7.39 -6.29
N ARG A 48 12.48 -8.47 -6.60
CA ARG A 48 12.85 -9.50 -5.63
C ARG A 48 13.56 -8.92 -4.39
N ASP A 49 14.54 -8.04 -4.60
CA ASP A 49 15.30 -7.48 -3.49
C ASP A 49 14.42 -6.62 -2.58
N ALA A 50 13.50 -5.86 -3.17
CA ALA A 50 12.54 -5.06 -2.40
C ALA A 50 11.62 -5.98 -1.59
N ARG A 51 11.18 -7.09 -2.18
CA ARG A 51 10.35 -8.10 -1.49
C ARG A 51 11.04 -8.69 -0.28
N GLN A 52 12.35 -8.89 -0.36
CA GLN A 52 13.11 -9.41 0.77
C GLN A 52 13.20 -8.40 1.91
N LYS A 53 13.30 -7.12 1.57
CA LYS A 53 13.37 -6.04 2.56
C LYS A 53 12.01 -5.70 3.14
N PHE A 54 10.95 -5.89 2.38
CA PHE A 54 9.59 -5.60 2.81
C PHE A 54 8.63 -6.61 2.17
N PRO A 55 8.44 -7.79 2.78
CA PRO A 55 7.71 -8.90 2.18
C PRO A 55 6.19 -8.79 2.32
N PHE A 56 5.66 -7.63 1.96
CA PHE A 56 4.22 -7.36 2.03
C PHE A 56 3.67 -7.01 0.65
N SER A 57 2.41 -7.36 0.43
CA SER A 57 1.65 -6.91 -0.73
C SER A 57 0.81 -5.72 -0.29
N ILE A 58 0.94 -4.61 -1.00
CA ILE A 58 0.39 -3.33 -0.54
C ILE A 58 -0.81 -2.91 -1.37
N GLU A 59 -1.93 -2.66 -0.69
CA GLU A 59 -3.13 -2.06 -1.27
C GLU A 59 -3.28 -0.67 -0.67
N CYS A 60 -3.53 0.33 -1.51
CA CYS A 60 -3.67 1.72 -1.06
C CYS A 60 -5.08 2.24 -1.34
N LYS A 61 -5.71 2.85 -0.35
CA LYS A 61 -7.02 3.48 -0.48
C LYS A 61 -6.99 4.88 0.14
N ASN A 62 -7.26 5.89 -0.68
CA ASN A 62 -7.32 7.27 -0.25
C ASN A 62 -8.72 7.81 -0.52
N GLN A 63 -9.64 7.58 0.40
CA GLN A 63 -11.07 7.87 0.25
C GLN A 63 -11.65 8.38 1.55
N GLU A 64 -12.63 9.29 1.46
CA GLU A 64 -13.29 9.85 2.65
C GLU A 64 -14.16 8.81 3.35
N LYS A 65 -14.84 7.96 2.59
CA LYS A 65 -15.65 6.87 3.12
C LYS A 65 -15.08 5.56 2.59
N LEU A 66 -14.65 4.71 3.48
CA LEU A 66 -14.01 3.46 3.12
C LEU A 66 -14.58 2.32 3.95
N ASN A 67 -15.07 1.28 3.26
CA ASN A 67 -15.36 0.03 3.93
C ASN A 67 -14.02 -0.71 4.10
N VAL A 68 -13.47 -0.64 5.30
CA VAL A 68 -12.13 -1.16 5.59
C VAL A 68 -12.06 -2.67 5.37
N TRP A 69 -13.10 -3.41 5.77
CA TRP A 69 -13.11 -4.87 5.62
C TRP A 69 -13.11 -5.29 4.16
N ASP A 70 -13.90 -4.60 3.32
CA ASP A 70 -13.90 -4.88 1.88
C ASP A 70 -12.56 -4.51 1.24
N ALA A 71 -11.98 -3.38 1.64
CA ALA A 71 -10.68 -2.96 1.13
C ALA A 71 -9.58 -3.94 1.54
N TYR A 72 -9.62 -4.44 2.76
CA TYR A 72 -8.65 -5.43 3.21
C TYR A 72 -8.83 -6.77 2.46
N GLN A 73 -10.07 -7.16 2.18
CA GLN A 73 -10.31 -8.36 1.37
C GLN A 73 -9.69 -8.20 -0.02
N GLN A 74 -9.78 -7.02 -0.61
CA GLN A 74 -9.13 -6.74 -1.89
C GLN A 74 -7.61 -6.87 -1.77
N ALA A 75 -7.04 -6.42 -0.67
CA ALA A 75 -5.61 -6.60 -0.41
C ALA A 75 -5.23 -8.08 -0.36
N ILE A 76 -6.05 -8.90 0.31
CA ILE A 76 -5.85 -10.36 0.37
C ILE A 76 -5.93 -10.96 -1.05
N ASP A 77 -6.93 -10.60 -1.82
CA ASP A 77 -7.16 -11.15 -3.16
C ASP A 77 -5.99 -10.85 -4.10
N ASN A 78 -5.29 -9.75 -3.88
CA ASN A 78 -4.17 -9.31 -4.72
C ASN A 78 -2.80 -9.68 -4.16
N SER A 79 -2.73 -10.36 -3.01
CA SER A 79 -1.46 -10.52 -2.28
C SER A 79 -0.56 -11.65 -2.81
N GLY A 80 -1.12 -12.64 -3.49
CA GLY A 80 -0.33 -13.81 -3.88
C GLY A 80 0.27 -14.47 -2.66
N ASP A 81 1.58 -14.67 -2.67
CA ASP A 81 2.30 -15.36 -1.59
C ASP A 81 2.78 -14.42 -0.48
N TYR A 82 2.48 -13.12 -0.59
CA TYR A 82 2.96 -12.13 0.37
C TYR A 82 1.87 -11.75 1.35
N GLU A 83 2.28 -11.27 2.53
CA GLU A 83 1.32 -10.83 3.55
C GLU A 83 0.61 -9.55 3.07
N PRO A 84 -0.73 -9.55 2.99
CA PRO A 84 -1.46 -8.36 2.56
C PRO A 84 -1.48 -7.29 3.64
N ILE A 85 -1.28 -6.04 3.23
CA ILE A 85 -1.52 -4.88 4.08
C ILE A 85 -2.31 -3.85 3.30
N LEU A 86 -3.15 -3.12 4.03
CA LEU A 86 -3.92 -2.01 3.49
C LEU A 86 -3.37 -0.72 4.08
N ILE A 87 -2.92 0.19 3.21
CA ILE A 87 -2.57 1.55 3.61
C ILE A 87 -3.76 2.43 3.27
N MET A 88 -4.37 3.01 4.27
CA MET A 88 -5.56 3.82 4.07
C MET A 88 -5.37 5.25 4.54
N LYS A 89 -6.03 6.17 3.85
CA LYS A 89 -5.96 7.59 4.16
C LYS A 89 -7.26 8.27 3.77
N LYS A 90 -7.58 9.36 4.46
CA LYS A 90 -8.59 10.32 4.03
C LYS A 90 -8.06 11.74 4.23
N ASN A 91 -8.77 12.72 3.68
CA ASN A 91 -8.33 14.12 3.74
C ASN A 91 -8.08 14.56 5.19
N GLY A 92 -6.96 15.21 5.41
CA GLY A 92 -6.62 15.75 6.73
C GLY A 92 -6.15 14.73 7.75
N LYS A 93 -5.99 13.46 7.38
CA LYS A 93 -5.55 12.40 8.28
C LYS A 93 -4.26 11.77 7.79
N LYS A 94 -3.44 11.29 8.73
CA LYS A 94 -2.22 10.55 8.39
C LYS A 94 -2.58 9.18 7.83
N PRO A 95 -1.76 8.63 6.92
CA PRO A 95 -1.96 7.25 6.48
C PRO A 95 -1.85 6.26 7.64
N LEU A 96 -2.69 5.25 7.61
CA LEU A 96 -2.68 4.17 8.59
C LEU A 96 -2.52 2.84 7.87
N VAL A 97 -1.98 1.85 8.56
CA VAL A 97 -1.88 0.49 8.05
C VAL A 97 -2.91 -0.40 8.72
N VAL A 98 -3.55 -1.27 7.92
CA VAL A 98 -4.41 -2.34 8.41
C VAL A 98 -3.78 -3.66 8.00
N MET A 99 -3.60 -4.56 8.94
CA MET A 99 -3.08 -5.88 8.65
C MET A 99 -3.65 -6.89 9.65
N ASP A 100 -3.44 -8.16 9.35
CA ASP A 100 -3.83 -9.24 10.24
C ASP A 100 -3.19 -9.06 11.62
N ALA A 101 -4.02 -9.08 12.68
CA ALA A 101 -3.53 -8.80 14.02
C ALA A 101 -2.52 -9.86 14.50
N GLU A 102 -2.77 -11.12 14.18
CA GLU A 102 -1.87 -12.20 14.57
C GLU A 102 -0.51 -12.03 13.90
N LYS A 103 -0.51 -11.73 12.61
CA LYS A 103 0.74 -11.50 11.87
C LYS A 103 1.49 -10.29 12.39
N PHE A 104 0.78 -9.23 12.75
CA PHE A 104 1.40 -8.06 13.35
C PHE A 104 2.08 -8.40 14.66
N ILE A 105 1.38 -9.15 15.53
CA ILE A 105 1.89 -9.53 16.85
C ILE A 105 3.10 -10.47 16.72
N GLU A 106 3.07 -11.38 15.74
CA GLU A 106 4.18 -12.29 15.49
C GLU A 106 5.41 -11.60 14.89
N SER A 107 5.24 -10.43 14.27
CA SER A 107 6.35 -9.73 13.63
C SER A 107 7.33 -9.23 14.71
N LYS A 108 8.61 -9.16 14.34
CA LYS A 108 9.65 -8.73 15.29
C LYS A 108 9.94 -7.24 15.19
N GLY A 109 8.95 -6.49 14.83
CA GLY A 109 9.07 -5.06 14.73
C GLY A 109 9.40 -4.58 13.32
#